data_b8ce02ed11120574bde6a5d1b34ef5ca
#
_entry.id   b8ce02ed11120574bde6a5d1b34ef5ca
#
_cell.length_a   1.000
_cell.length_b   1.000
_cell.length_c   1.000
_cell.angle_alpha   90.00
_cell.angle_beta   90.00
_cell.angle_gamma   90.00
#
_symmetry.space_group_name_H-M   'P 1'
#
loop_
_entity.id
_entity.type
_entity.pdbx_description
1 polymer ?
#
loop_
_entity_poly.entity_id
_entity_poly.type
_entity_poly.pdbx_seq_one_letter_code
_entity_poly.pdbx_strand_id
1 'polypeptide(L)'
;TCALPICVVAGALAKQALRQLGVRITAYTSQVGPIRLEENYTAYDLDLIDTNPVRCPDPVKAKEMEELIFKIKGEGDTIGGVVTCVIKGCPIGLGQPVFGKLHASLASAMLSINAAKAFEYGDGFKGLKQKGSEQNDVFFNNCGRIETKTNHSGGIQGGISNGQDIFFRVAFKPVATVLMEQHTVNIDGIDTTLKARGRHDPCVLPRAVPIVEAMAAMTILDFYLIDRTTQL
;
A
#
# COMPACT_ATOMS: atom_id res chain seq x y z
N THR A 1 -19.36 -0.81 4.32
CA THR A 1 -18.81 -1.09 2.96
C THR A 1 -18.97 0.09 2.00
N CYS A 2 -19.87 1.05 2.26
CA CYS A 2 -20.07 2.23 1.39
C CYS A 2 -18.98 3.32 1.52
N ALA A 3 -18.12 3.27 2.52
CA ALA A 3 -17.12 4.31 2.74
C ALA A 3 -15.95 4.28 1.72
N LEU A 4 -15.62 3.12 1.16
CA LEU A 4 -14.46 2.96 0.27
C LEU A 4 -14.54 3.78 -1.03
N PRO A 5 -15.68 3.86 -1.77
CA PRO A 5 -15.81 4.74 -2.93
C PRO A 5 -15.65 6.22 -2.58
N ILE A 6 -16.13 6.65 -1.41
CA ILE A 6 -15.99 8.04 -0.94
C ILE A 6 -14.52 8.38 -0.70
N CYS A 7 -13.74 7.47 -0.10
CA CYS A 7 -12.29 7.65 0.08
C CYS A 7 -11.57 7.84 -1.26
N VAL A 8 -11.96 7.08 -2.31
CA VAL A 8 -11.37 7.23 -3.64
C VAL A 8 -11.68 8.59 -4.26
N VAL A 9 -12.90 9.11 -4.08
CA VAL A 9 -13.27 10.46 -4.55
C VAL A 9 -12.43 11.53 -3.83
N ALA A 10 -12.39 11.50 -2.50
CA ALA A 10 -11.56 12.42 -1.71
C ALA A 10 -10.07 12.32 -2.07
N GLY A 11 -9.56 11.09 -2.23
CA GLY A 11 -8.19 10.84 -2.64
C GLY A 11 -7.88 11.35 -4.04
N ALA A 12 -8.84 11.31 -4.98
CA ALA A 12 -8.66 11.86 -6.32
C ALA A 12 -8.45 13.39 -6.27
N LEU A 13 -9.22 14.11 -5.46
CA LEU A 13 -9.02 15.55 -5.23
C LEU A 13 -7.68 15.83 -4.57
N ALA A 14 -7.31 15.05 -3.55
CA ALA A 14 -6.01 15.16 -2.89
C ALA A 14 -4.85 14.92 -3.89
N LYS A 15 -4.94 13.88 -4.74
CA LYS A 15 -3.95 13.61 -5.80
C LYS A 15 -3.84 14.77 -6.79
N GLN A 16 -4.95 15.44 -7.16
CA GLN A 16 -4.91 16.61 -8.05
C GLN A 16 -4.16 17.78 -7.41
N ALA A 17 -4.43 18.08 -6.14
CA ALA A 17 -3.70 19.12 -5.41
C ALA A 17 -2.21 18.79 -5.29
N LEU A 18 -1.86 17.57 -4.93
CA LEU A 18 -0.50 17.10 -4.77
C LEU A 18 0.30 17.10 -6.09
N ARG A 19 -0.35 16.80 -7.23
CA ARG A 19 0.30 16.89 -8.55
C ARG A 19 0.81 18.30 -8.88
N GLN A 20 0.11 19.33 -8.44
CA GLN A 20 0.55 20.72 -8.62
C GLN A 20 1.83 21.02 -7.83
N LEU A 21 2.11 20.24 -6.80
CA LEU A 21 3.32 20.31 -5.98
C LEU A 21 4.43 19.36 -6.48
N GLY A 22 4.21 18.66 -7.59
CA GLY A 22 5.15 17.67 -8.12
C GLY A 22 5.09 16.30 -7.43
N VAL A 23 4.14 16.09 -6.52
CA VAL A 23 3.98 14.79 -5.81
C VAL A 23 3.15 13.83 -6.64
N ARG A 24 3.69 12.64 -6.90
CA ARG A 24 3.00 11.55 -7.59
C ARG A 24 2.87 10.35 -6.67
N ILE A 25 1.65 9.83 -6.54
CA ILE A 25 1.34 8.65 -5.72
C ILE A 25 0.82 7.56 -6.64
N THR A 26 1.44 6.40 -6.57
CA THR A 26 1.11 5.24 -7.40
C THR A 26 1.14 3.99 -6.53
N ALA A 27 0.07 3.19 -6.58
CA ALA A 27 0.04 1.89 -5.92
C ALA A 27 -0.21 0.78 -6.93
N TYR A 28 0.25 -0.42 -6.61
CA TYR A 28 0.12 -1.58 -7.48
C TYR A 28 0.08 -2.88 -6.68
N THR A 29 -0.48 -3.90 -7.28
CA THR A 29 -0.46 -5.25 -6.73
C THR A 29 0.94 -5.84 -6.90
N SER A 30 1.63 -6.06 -5.79
CA SER A 30 2.98 -6.62 -5.77
C SER A 30 3.03 -8.11 -5.42
N GLN A 31 1.93 -8.65 -4.86
CA GLN A 31 1.84 -10.07 -4.55
C GLN A 31 0.38 -10.54 -4.55
N VAL A 32 0.12 -11.72 -5.09
CA VAL A 32 -1.14 -12.48 -4.96
C VAL A 32 -0.79 -13.89 -4.50
N GLY A 33 -1.20 -14.26 -3.29
CA GLY A 33 -0.82 -15.55 -2.71
C GLY A 33 0.69 -15.80 -2.76
N PRO A 34 1.18 -16.88 -3.37
CA PRO A 34 2.60 -17.19 -3.48
C PRO A 34 3.31 -16.42 -4.60
N ILE A 35 2.58 -15.83 -5.57
CA ILE A 35 3.16 -15.11 -6.71
C ILE A 35 3.48 -13.69 -6.28
N ARG A 36 4.77 -13.32 -6.30
CA ARG A 36 5.24 -11.99 -5.88
C ARG A 36 6.22 -11.40 -6.88
N LEU A 37 6.25 -10.08 -6.91
CA LEU A 37 7.27 -9.29 -7.58
C LEU A 37 8.55 -9.20 -6.72
N GLU A 38 9.66 -8.83 -7.34
CA GLU A 38 10.82 -8.36 -6.59
C GLU A 38 10.50 -7.05 -5.86
N GLU A 39 11.12 -6.85 -4.70
CA GLU A 39 10.79 -5.70 -3.83
C GLU A 39 11.34 -4.36 -4.35
N ASN A 40 12.14 -4.38 -5.41
CA ASN A 40 12.68 -3.17 -6.01
C ASN A 40 11.65 -2.52 -6.96
N TYR A 41 10.89 -1.53 -6.46
CA TYR A 41 9.89 -0.80 -7.26
C TYR A 41 10.49 -0.03 -8.45
N THR A 42 11.79 0.29 -8.41
CA THR A 42 12.45 1.04 -9.51
C THR A 42 12.72 0.16 -10.73
N ALA A 43 12.62 -1.16 -10.59
CA ALA A 43 12.75 -2.10 -11.70
C ALA A 43 11.52 -2.18 -12.60
N TYR A 44 10.40 -1.55 -12.22
CA TYR A 44 9.13 -1.66 -12.91
C TYR A 44 8.69 -0.34 -13.53
N ASP A 45 8.09 -0.43 -14.72
CA ASP A 45 7.36 0.68 -15.32
C ASP A 45 5.95 0.77 -14.69
N LEU A 46 5.78 1.74 -13.80
CA LEU A 46 4.54 1.93 -13.07
C LEU A 46 3.40 2.49 -13.95
N ASP A 47 3.65 2.90 -15.18
CA ASP A 47 2.61 3.34 -16.11
C ASP A 47 1.84 2.12 -16.72
N LEU A 48 2.38 0.90 -16.57
CA LEU A 48 1.74 -0.34 -17.02
C LEU A 48 0.68 -0.89 -16.05
N ILE A 49 0.53 -0.31 -14.87
CA ILE A 49 -0.37 -0.81 -13.80
C ILE A 49 -1.83 -0.94 -14.27
N ASP A 50 -2.32 0.04 -15.01
CA ASP A 50 -3.71 0.05 -15.47
C ASP A 50 -3.94 -0.72 -16.78
N THR A 51 -2.89 -1.38 -17.34
CA THR A 51 -3.00 -2.16 -18.58
C THR A 51 -3.57 -3.57 -18.37
N ASN A 52 -3.70 -4.00 -17.10
CA ASN A 52 -4.22 -5.33 -16.76
C ASN A 52 -5.16 -5.27 -15.53
N PRO A 53 -6.10 -6.24 -15.42
CA PRO A 53 -7.12 -6.21 -14.38
C PRO A 53 -6.56 -6.43 -12.96
N VAL A 54 -5.36 -7.01 -12.82
CA VAL A 54 -4.72 -7.25 -11.53
C VAL A 54 -4.01 -6.00 -10.99
N ARG A 55 -3.75 -5.01 -11.87
CA ARG A 55 -2.99 -3.80 -11.55
C ARG A 55 -1.56 -4.09 -11.10
N CYS A 56 -0.90 -4.97 -11.82
CA CYS A 56 0.49 -5.34 -11.61
C CYS A 56 1.37 -4.73 -12.73
N PRO A 57 2.52 -4.09 -12.40
CA PRO A 57 3.37 -3.44 -13.41
C PRO A 57 4.18 -4.42 -14.27
N ASP A 58 4.28 -5.69 -13.88
CA ASP A 58 4.94 -6.75 -14.63
C ASP A 58 3.90 -7.57 -15.41
N PRO A 59 3.87 -7.52 -16.75
CA PRO A 59 2.86 -8.22 -17.55
C PRO A 59 2.89 -9.75 -17.40
N VAL A 60 4.06 -10.34 -17.18
CA VAL A 60 4.20 -11.80 -17.01
C VAL A 60 3.62 -12.21 -15.68
N LYS A 61 4.00 -11.52 -14.60
CA LYS A 61 3.46 -11.75 -13.26
C LYS A 61 1.98 -11.39 -13.15
N ALA A 62 1.52 -10.37 -13.86
CA ALA A 62 0.11 -10.03 -13.96
C ALA A 62 -0.73 -11.21 -14.46
N LYS A 63 -0.25 -11.87 -15.53
CA LYS A 63 -0.93 -13.04 -16.09
C LYS A 63 -0.94 -14.22 -15.13
N GLU A 64 0.22 -14.54 -14.50
CA GLU A 64 0.29 -15.60 -13.49
C GLU A 64 -0.68 -15.34 -12.32
N MET A 65 -0.75 -14.09 -11.83
CA MET A 65 -1.65 -13.68 -10.75
C MET A 65 -3.11 -13.79 -11.18
N GLU A 66 -3.45 -13.38 -12.39
CA GLU A 66 -4.80 -13.48 -12.95
C GLU A 66 -5.26 -14.94 -13.05
N GLU A 67 -4.42 -15.82 -13.59
CA GLU A 67 -4.69 -17.26 -13.69
C GLU A 67 -4.91 -17.88 -12.30
N LEU A 68 -4.09 -17.51 -11.30
CA LEU A 68 -4.28 -17.96 -9.92
C LEU A 68 -5.62 -17.50 -9.35
N ILE A 69 -5.98 -16.22 -9.55
CA ILE A 69 -7.26 -15.68 -9.07
C ILE A 69 -8.44 -16.43 -9.71
N PHE A 70 -8.38 -16.71 -11.03
CA PHE A 70 -9.41 -17.48 -11.72
C PHE A 70 -9.53 -18.91 -11.20
N LYS A 71 -8.40 -19.57 -10.93
CA LYS A 71 -8.37 -20.91 -10.34
C LYS A 71 -9.07 -20.92 -8.97
N ILE A 72 -8.66 -20.05 -8.06
CA ILE A 72 -9.21 -19.93 -6.70
C ILE A 72 -10.72 -19.60 -6.75
N LYS A 73 -11.13 -18.73 -7.67
CA LYS A 73 -12.55 -18.43 -7.91
C LYS A 73 -13.33 -19.68 -8.31
N GLY A 74 -12.75 -20.53 -9.18
CA GLY A 74 -13.36 -21.79 -9.62
C GLY A 74 -13.54 -22.78 -8.47
N GLU A 75 -12.66 -22.75 -7.47
CA GLU A 75 -12.72 -23.54 -6.24
C GLU A 75 -13.74 -22.99 -5.22
N GLY A 76 -14.30 -21.81 -5.46
CA GLY A 76 -15.22 -21.11 -4.54
C GLY A 76 -14.51 -20.48 -3.34
N ASP A 77 -13.19 -20.29 -3.43
CA ASP A 77 -12.34 -19.78 -2.37
C ASP A 77 -11.83 -18.35 -2.68
N THR A 78 -11.00 -17.81 -1.81
CA THR A 78 -10.45 -16.45 -1.87
C THR A 78 -8.95 -16.43 -1.59
N ILE A 79 -8.25 -15.41 -2.10
CA ILE A 79 -6.82 -15.26 -1.90
C ILE A 79 -6.47 -13.81 -1.57
N GLY A 80 -5.51 -13.64 -0.67
CA GLY A 80 -4.95 -12.34 -0.29
C GLY A 80 -3.64 -12.04 -0.99
N GLY A 81 -2.96 -10.98 -0.55
CA GLY A 81 -1.66 -10.60 -1.05
C GLY A 81 -1.22 -9.22 -0.57
N VAL A 82 -0.43 -8.52 -1.37
CA VAL A 82 0.21 -7.26 -0.98
C VAL A 82 -0.01 -6.19 -2.06
N VAL A 83 -0.32 -4.98 -1.61
CA VAL A 83 -0.28 -3.76 -2.41
C VAL A 83 0.93 -2.95 -1.99
N THR A 84 1.76 -2.58 -2.95
CA THR A 84 2.88 -1.64 -2.76
C THR A 84 2.46 -0.25 -3.22
N CYS A 85 2.80 0.77 -2.45
CA CYS A 85 2.58 2.18 -2.80
C CYS A 85 3.91 2.92 -2.82
N VAL A 86 4.09 3.76 -3.83
CA VAL A 86 5.26 4.63 -4.02
C VAL A 86 4.79 6.06 -4.15
N ILE A 87 5.40 6.96 -3.37
CA ILE A 87 5.15 8.41 -3.38
C ILE A 87 6.43 9.09 -3.81
N LYS A 88 6.43 9.69 -5.00
CA LYS A 88 7.55 10.44 -5.56
C LYS A 88 7.36 11.93 -5.41
N GLY A 89 8.45 12.66 -5.23
CA GLY A 89 8.43 14.12 -5.13
C GLY A 89 7.86 14.67 -3.83
N CYS A 90 7.80 13.85 -2.77
CA CYS A 90 7.33 14.29 -1.46
C CYS A 90 8.28 15.37 -0.91
N PRO A 91 7.77 16.55 -0.47
CA PRO A 91 8.59 17.57 0.16
C PRO A 91 9.32 17.04 1.41
N ILE A 92 10.50 17.64 1.68
CA ILE A 92 11.22 17.40 2.93
C ILE A 92 10.44 18.06 4.08
N GLY A 93 10.40 17.42 5.25
CA GLY A 93 9.88 18.04 6.47
C GLY A 93 8.45 17.67 6.83
N LEU A 94 7.75 16.86 6.00
CA LEU A 94 6.39 16.42 6.32
C LEU A 94 6.41 15.37 7.42
N GLY A 95 5.61 15.61 8.46
CA GLY A 95 5.52 14.79 9.66
C GLY A 95 5.83 15.60 10.90
N GLN A 96 5.57 15.02 12.08
CA GLN A 96 5.84 15.65 13.36
C GLN A 96 6.72 14.75 14.24
N PRO A 97 7.57 15.34 15.10
CA PRO A 97 8.65 14.57 15.76
C PRO A 97 8.16 13.54 16.78
N VAL A 98 7.02 13.73 17.46
CA VAL A 98 6.60 12.82 18.55
C VAL A 98 5.29 12.10 18.22
N PHE A 99 4.19 12.81 18.11
CA PHE A 99 2.85 12.21 18.01
C PHE A 99 2.29 12.11 16.60
N GLY A 100 2.73 12.92 15.66
CA GLY A 100 2.28 12.93 14.27
C GLY A 100 3.36 12.42 13.31
N LYS A 101 4.05 11.34 13.63
CA LYS A 101 5.06 10.74 12.73
C LYS A 101 4.43 10.30 11.42
N LEU A 102 5.00 10.70 10.30
CA LEU A 102 4.44 10.45 8.97
C LEU A 102 4.20 8.94 8.71
N HIS A 103 5.16 8.08 9.04
CA HIS A 103 4.99 6.62 8.87
C HIS A 103 3.88 6.05 9.78
N ALA A 104 3.71 6.59 10.99
CA ALA A 104 2.65 6.14 11.90
C ALA A 104 1.26 6.53 11.38
N SER A 105 1.12 7.74 10.84
CA SER A 105 -0.13 8.21 10.23
C SER A 105 -0.46 7.47 8.95
N LEU A 106 0.54 7.20 8.10
CA LEU A 106 0.37 6.34 6.92
C LEU A 106 -0.06 4.92 7.34
N ALA A 107 0.58 4.33 8.35
CA ALA A 107 0.22 3.01 8.86
C ALA A 107 -1.22 3.00 9.40
N SER A 108 -1.61 4.01 10.18
CA SER A 108 -2.98 4.15 10.70
C SER A 108 -4.00 4.25 9.57
N ALA A 109 -3.73 5.07 8.56
CA ALA A 109 -4.57 5.21 7.38
C ALA A 109 -4.72 3.87 6.62
N MET A 110 -3.61 3.14 6.39
CA MET A 110 -3.63 1.86 5.67
C MET A 110 -4.34 0.76 6.48
N LEU A 111 -4.09 0.67 7.79
CA LEU A 111 -4.71 -0.34 8.65
C LEU A 111 -6.20 -0.06 8.92
N SER A 112 -6.69 1.15 8.65
CA SER A 112 -8.13 1.45 8.64
C SER A 112 -8.87 0.91 7.40
N ILE A 113 -8.15 0.46 6.37
CA ILE A 113 -8.73 -0.19 5.20
C ILE A 113 -9.18 -1.60 5.58
N ASN A 114 -10.41 -1.97 5.21
CA ASN A 114 -10.93 -3.31 5.47
C ASN A 114 -10.03 -4.39 4.85
N ALA A 115 -9.82 -5.47 5.59
CA ALA A 115 -8.96 -6.62 5.26
C ALA A 115 -7.44 -6.32 5.30
N ALA A 116 -6.98 -5.10 5.53
CA ALA A 116 -5.58 -4.83 5.81
C ALA A 116 -5.13 -5.50 7.11
N LYS A 117 -3.95 -6.14 7.11
CA LYS A 117 -3.41 -6.91 8.24
C LYS A 117 -2.02 -6.52 8.65
N ALA A 118 -1.24 -5.92 7.76
CA ALA A 118 0.10 -5.44 8.06
C ALA A 118 0.43 -4.23 7.20
N PHE A 119 1.31 -3.41 7.73
CA PHE A 119 1.93 -2.28 7.07
C PHE A 119 3.44 -2.37 7.27
N GLU A 120 4.19 -2.12 6.22
CA GLU A 120 5.65 -2.11 6.23
C GLU A 120 6.15 -0.99 5.32
N TYR A 121 7.17 -0.24 5.73
CA TYR A 121 7.75 0.83 4.91
C TYR A 121 9.27 0.69 4.83
N GLY A 122 9.85 1.23 3.76
CA GLY A 122 11.28 1.05 3.49
C GLY A 122 11.63 -0.43 3.37
N ASP A 123 12.80 -0.80 3.89
CA ASP A 123 13.24 -2.19 3.92
C ASP A 123 12.46 -3.07 4.92
N GLY A 124 11.76 -2.46 5.88
CA GLY A 124 10.89 -3.17 6.81
C GLY A 124 11.54 -4.42 7.42
N PHE A 125 10.89 -5.57 7.29
CA PHE A 125 11.41 -6.85 7.82
C PHE A 125 12.70 -7.32 7.14
N LYS A 126 12.97 -6.91 5.89
CA LYS A 126 14.21 -7.26 5.19
C LYS A 126 15.43 -6.65 5.87
N GLY A 127 15.29 -5.41 6.35
CA GLY A 127 16.34 -4.67 7.03
C GLY A 127 16.82 -5.30 8.34
N LEU A 128 15.99 -6.13 8.99
CA LEU A 128 16.36 -6.81 10.25
C LEU A 128 17.54 -7.78 10.12
N LYS A 129 17.89 -8.20 8.90
CA LYS A 129 19.00 -9.10 8.62
C LYS A 129 20.32 -8.36 8.43
N GLN A 130 20.31 -7.04 8.40
CA GLN A 130 21.45 -6.19 8.11
C GLN A 130 21.94 -5.51 9.39
N LYS A 131 23.23 -5.15 9.41
CA LYS A 131 23.81 -4.35 10.49
C LYS A 131 23.41 -2.88 10.34
N GLY A 132 23.43 -2.12 11.41
CA GLY A 132 23.11 -0.69 11.37
C GLY A 132 23.95 0.10 10.37
N SER A 133 25.24 -0.24 10.21
CA SER A 133 26.12 0.38 9.21
C SER A 133 25.73 0.08 7.75
N GLU A 134 25.03 -1.02 7.51
CA GLU A 134 24.51 -1.42 6.19
C GLU A 134 23.14 -0.80 5.91
N GLN A 135 22.36 -0.56 6.98
CA GLN A 135 21.03 0.05 6.92
C GLN A 135 21.05 1.58 6.87
N ASN A 136 22.15 2.22 7.26
CA ASN A 136 22.23 3.67 7.23
C ASN A 136 22.22 4.20 5.79
N ASP A 137 21.24 5.10 5.52
CA ASP A 137 21.17 5.85 4.28
C ASP A 137 22.17 7.01 4.32
N VAL A 138 23.33 6.82 3.69
CA VAL A 138 24.43 7.79 3.72
C VAL A 138 24.07 9.01 2.88
N PHE A 139 24.07 10.20 3.49
CA PHE A 139 23.85 11.46 2.80
C PHE A 139 25.03 11.85 1.91
N PHE A 140 24.73 12.44 0.78
CA PHE A 140 25.73 13.03 -0.13
C PHE A 140 25.19 14.27 -0.81
N ASN A 141 26.09 15.09 -1.33
CA ASN A 141 25.74 16.27 -2.08
C ASN A 141 25.66 15.92 -3.58
N ASN A 142 24.47 15.96 -4.15
CA ASN A 142 24.22 15.80 -5.58
C ASN A 142 23.98 17.16 -6.22
N CYS A 143 25.04 17.80 -6.73
CA CYS A 143 24.97 19.10 -7.41
C CYS A 143 24.19 20.18 -6.62
N GLY A 144 24.43 20.28 -5.31
CA GLY A 144 23.77 21.25 -4.42
C GLY A 144 22.49 20.74 -3.76
N ARG A 145 22.05 19.52 -4.06
CA ARG A 145 20.95 18.84 -3.37
C ARG A 145 21.51 17.81 -2.42
N ILE A 146 20.97 17.75 -1.22
CA ILE A 146 21.29 16.70 -0.25
C ILE A 146 20.37 15.51 -0.53
N GLU A 147 20.97 14.38 -0.88
CA GLU A 147 20.28 13.12 -1.17
C GLU A 147 20.90 11.98 -0.37
N THR A 148 20.27 10.81 -0.35
CA THR A 148 20.84 9.60 0.24
C THR A 148 21.25 8.61 -0.86
N LYS A 149 22.36 7.87 -0.62
CA LYS A 149 22.88 6.87 -1.59
C LYS A 149 21.96 5.65 -1.70
N THR A 150 21.26 5.35 -0.62
CA THR A 150 20.30 4.25 -0.48
C THR A 150 19.00 4.83 0.08
N ASN A 151 17.94 4.04 0.08
CA ASN A 151 16.66 4.46 0.64
C ASN A 151 16.04 3.32 1.48
N HIS A 152 16.85 2.75 2.38
CA HIS A 152 16.41 1.69 3.31
C HIS A 152 15.32 2.16 4.25
N SER A 153 15.37 3.43 4.67
CA SER A 153 14.37 4.07 5.52
C SER A 153 13.05 4.41 4.80
N GLY A 154 12.98 4.18 3.48
CA GLY A 154 11.75 4.41 2.71
C GLY A 154 11.28 5.85 2.69
N GLY A 155 12.20 6.82 2.61
CA GLY A 155 11.90 8.25 2.49
C GLY A 155 11.46 8.93 3.80
N ILE A 156 11.46 8.21 4.93
CA ILE A 156 11.01 8.73 6.23
C ILE A 156 12.05 8.41 7.30
N GLN A 157 12.65 9.44 7.88
CA GLN A 157 13.62 9.32 8.96
C GLN A 157 13.14 10.11 10.18
N GLY A 158 13.22 9.52 11.38
CA GLY A 158 12.70 10.14 12.60
C GLY A 158 11.19 10.41 12.62
N GLY A 159 10.45 9.95 11.62
CA GLY A 159 9.02 10.22 11.42
C GLY A 159 8.74 11.38 10.47
N ILE A 160 9.75 11.90 9.80
CA ILE A 160 9.71 13.08 8.93
C ILE A 160 10.22 12.70 7.53
N SER A 161 9.58 13.19 6.48
CA SER A 161 10.02 12.96 5.11
C SER A 161 11.38 13.61 4.83
N ASN A 162 12.27 12.88 4.14
CA ASN A 162 13.64 13.32 3.84
C ASN A 162 13.85 13.72 2.37
N GLY A 163 12.77 13.77 1.57
CA GLY A 163 12.82 14.12 0.14
C GLY A 163 13.10 12.97 -0.81
N GLN A 164 13.41 11.79 -0.29
CA GLN A 164 13.48 10.57 -1.09
C GLN A 164 12.08 10.01 -1.38
N ASP A 165 11.98 9.07 -2.32
CA ASP A 165 10.73 8.36 -2.57
C ASP A 165 10.25 7.66 -1.30
N ILE A 166 8.99 7.88 -0.93
CA ILE A 166 8.37 7.12 0.15
C ILE A 166 7.75 5.87 -0.45
N PHE A 167 8.11 4.70 0.08
CA PHE A 167 7.49 3.45 -0.35
C PHE A 167 7.13 2.56 0.83
N PHE A 168 5.99 1.90 0.69
CA PHE A 168 5.45 1.01 1.72
C PHE A 168 4.60 -0.10 1.10
N ARG A 169 4.36 -1.14 1.90
CA ARG A 169 3.58 -2.33 1.54
C ARG A 169 2.46 -2.54 2.52
N VAL A 170 1.30 -2.92 2.01
CA VAL A 170 0.11 -3.24 2.81
C VAL A 170 -0.34 -4.65 2.49
N ALA A 171 -0.36 -5.52 3.49
CA ALA A 171 -0.82 -6.89 3.33
C ALA A 171 -2.33 -6.97 3.57
N PHE A 172 -3.03 -7.65 2.68
CA PHE A 172 -4.46 -7.90 2.74
C PHE A 172 -4.74 -9.39 2.91
N LYS A 173 -5.56 -9.74 3.90
CA LYS A 173 -6.01 -11.13 4.05
C LYS A 173 -6.96 -11.54 2.92
N PRO A 174 -7.13 -12.85 2.67
CA PRO A 174 -8.22 -13.35 1.85
C PRO A 174 -9.58 -12.82 2.34
N VAL A 175 -10.53 -12.64 1.43
CA VAL A 175 -11.90 -12.25 1.76
C VAL A 175 -12.53 -13.36 2.60
N ALA A 176 -13.13 -12.99 3.73
CA ALA A 176 -13.68 -14.00 4.65
C ALA A 176 -14.93 -14.73 4.11
N THR A 177 -15.60 -14.17 3.12
CA THR A 177 -16.79 -14.78 2.52
C THR A 177 -16.37 -15.70 1.39
N VAL A 178 -16.39 -17.01 1.65
CA VAL A 178 -16.10 -18.07 0.68
C VAL A 178 -17.41 -18.77 0.28
N LEU A 179 -17.45 -19.31 -0.95
CA LEU A 179 -18.63 -20.00 -1.48
C LEU A 179 -18.68 -21.49 -1.10
N MET A 180 -17.60 -21.99 -0.48
CA MET A 180 -17.56 -23.33 0.08
C MET A 180 -18.39 -23.42 1.36
N GLU A 181 -18.87 -24.63 1.68
CA GLU A 181 -19.54 -24.90 2.93
C GLU A 181 -18.55 -24.81 4.10
N GLN A 182 -18.94 -24.07 5.14
CA GLN A 182 -18.12 -23.85 6.33
C GLN A 182 -18.85 -24.33 7.57
N HIS A 183 -18.15 -25.03 8.44
CA HIS A 183 -18.64 -25.37 9.78
C HIS A 183 -18.63 -24.12 10.67
N THR A 184 -19.71 -23.94 11.40
CA THR A 184 -19.91 -22.82 12.33
C THR A 184 -20.87 -23.21 13.44
N VAL A 185 -21.20 -22.28 14.31
CA VAL A 185 -22.23 -22.44 15.33
C VAL A 185 -23.33 -21.41 15.13
N ASN A 186 -24.57 -21.77 15.45
CA ASN A 186 -25.68 -20.83 15.48
C ASN A 186 -25.65 -19.97 16.77
N ILE A 187 -26.63 -19.08 16.92
CA ILE A 187 -26.73 -18.17 18.08
C ILE A 187 -26.92 -18.92 19.41
N ASP A 188 -27.42 -20.17 19.37
CA ASP A 188 -27.63 -21.03 20.53
C ASP A 188 -26.40 -21.89 20.86
N GLY A 189 -25.28 -21.70 20.12
CA GLY A 189 -24.05 -22.47 20.29
C GLY A 189 -24.10 -23.90 19.70
N ILE A 190 -25.07 -24.19 18.84
CA ILE A 190 -25.21 -25.50 18.21
C ILE A 190 -24.45 -25.54 16.89
N ASP A 191 -23.67 -26.61 16.68
CA ASP A 191 -22.92 -26.83 15.44
C ASP A 191 -23.86 -26.84 14.23
N THR A 192 -23.47 -26.10 13.19
CA THR A 192 -24.19 -25.98 11.93
C THR A 192 -23.24 -25.75 10.76
N THR A 193 -23.78 -25.72 9.56
CA THR A 193 -23.00 -25.34 8.36
C THR A 193 -23.57 -24.09 7.73
N LEU A 194 -22.68 -23.28 7.16
CA LEU A 194 -23.01 -22.08 6.43
C LEU A 194 -22.40 -22.13 5.02
N LYS A 195 -23.21 -21.88 4.01
CA LYS A 195 -22.75 -21.66 2.65
C LYS A 195 -23.16 -20.28 2.19
N ALA A 196 -22.18 -19.41 1.93
CA ALA A 196 -22.46 -18.07 1.44
C ALA A 196 -23.10 -18.11 0.06
N ARG A 197 -23.99 -17.14 -0.22
CA ARG A 197 -24.64 -16.97 -1.52
C ARG A 197 -24.38 -15.55 -2.02
N GLY A 198 -24.35 -15.37 -3.33
CA GLY A 198 -24.18 -14.07 -3.97
C GLY A 198 -22.84 -13.93 -4.67
N ARG A 199 -22.59 -12.71 -5.17
CA ARG A 199 -21.35 -12.36 -5.88
C ARG A 199 -20.31 -11.87 -4.88
N HIS A 200 -19.20 -12.60 -4.77
CA HIS A 200 -18.05 -12.22 -3.94
C HIS A 200 -16.77 -12.14 -4.79
N ASP A 201 -15.86 -11.26 -4.40
CA ASP A 201 -14.57 -11.15 -5.07
C ASP A 201 -13.62 -12.24 -4.57
N PRO A 202 -12.99 -13.00 -5.44
CA PRO A 202 -11.99 -13.99 -5.06
C PRO A 202 -10.69 -13.34 -4.55
N CYS A 203 -10.45 -12.08 -4.93
CA CYS A 203 -9.28 -11.31 -4.53
C CYS A 203 -9.63 -9.82 -4.42
N VAL A 204 -9.28 -9.20 -3.29
CA VAL A 204 -9.59 -7.79 -3.02
C VAL A 204 -8.55 -6.82 -3.60
N LEU A 205 -7.36 -7.30 -3.95
CA LEU A 205 -6.20 -6.45 -4.26
C LEU A 205 -6.44 -5.45 -5.39
N PRO A 206 -7.02 -5.82 -6.56
CA PRO A 206 -7.27 -4.86 -7.63
C PRO A 206 -8.16 -3.68 -7.22
N ARG A 207 -9.04 -3.90 -6.24
CA ARG A 207 -9.89 -2.85 -5.65
C ARG A 207 -9.21 -2.09 -4.53
N ALA A 208 -8.27 -2.73 -3.83
CA ALA A 208 -7.50 -2.10 -2.76
C ALA A 208 -6.49 -1.07 -3.29
N VAL A 209 -5.93 -1.28 -4.48
CA VAL A 209 -4.95 -0.38 -5.10
C VAL A 209 -5.42 1.09 -5.09
N PRO A 210 -6.56 1.48 -5.69
CA PRO A 210 -6.99 2.88 -5.68
C PRO A 210 -7.34 3.40 -4.29
N ILE A 211 -7.69 2.53 -3.34
CA ILE A 211 -7.99 2.92 -1.97
C ILE A 211 -6.70 3.23 -1.22
N VAL A 212 -5.66 2.41 -1.39
CA VAL A 212 -4.31 2.65 -0.82
C VAL A 212 -3.76 3.99 -1.33
N GLU A 213 -3.87 4.25 -2.65
CA GLU A 213 -3.46 5.55 -3.22
C GLU A 213 -4.24 6.72 -2.61
N ALA A 214 -5.55 6.57 -2.48
CA ALA A 214 -6.43 7.61 -1.95
C ALA A 214 -6.08 7.94 -0.49
N MET A 215 -5.90 6.92 0.34
CA MET A 215 -5.54 7.09 1.75
C MET A 215 -4.15 7.71 1.90
N ALA A 216 -3.19 7.29 1.08
CA ALA A 216 -1.86 7.91 1.03
C ALA A 216 -1.95 9.38 0.62
N ALA A 217 -2.71 9.70 -0.42
CA ALA A 217 -2.86 11.06 -0.91
C ALA A 217 -3.48 11.99 0.14
N MET A 218 -4.54 11.57 0.79
CA MET A 218 -5.16 12.35 1.86
C MET A 218 -4.19 12.59 3.02
N THR A 219 -3.44 11.57 3.43
CA THR A 219 -2.45 11.68 4.51
C THR A 219 -1.33 12.66 4.15
N ILE A 220 -0.75 12.55 2.95
CA ILE A 220 0.33 13.45 2.50
C ILE A 220 -0.17 14.89 2.36
N LEU A 221 -1.37 15.08 1.80
CA LEU A 221 -1.96 16.42 1.66
C LEU A 221 -2.23 17.06 3.03
N ASP A 222 -2.72 16.30 4.00
CA ASP A 222 -2.97 16.77 5.37
C ASP A 222 -1.67 17.26 6.01
N PHE A 223 -0.59 16.46 5.97
CA PHE A 223 0.71 16.89 6.47
C PHE A 223 1.29 18.10 5.72
N TYR A 224 1.09 18.18 4.41
CA TYR A 224 1.50 19.35 3.66
C TYR A 224 0.76 20.62 4.11
N LEU A 225 -0.55 20.53 4.34
CA LEU A 225 -1.34 21.66 4.83
C LEU A 225 -0.94 22.06 6.25
N ILE A 226 -0.66 21.09 7.14
CA ILE A 226 -0.12 21.36 8.48
C ILE A 226 1.22 22.06 8.39
N ASP A 227 2.14 21.58 7.57
CA ASP A 227 3.45 22.21 7.36
C ASP A 227 3.32 23.68 6.95
N ARG A 228 2.39 23.99 6.04
CA ARG A 228 2.12 25.37 5.60
C ARG A 228 1.62 26.29 6.72
N THR A 229 1.03 25.76 7.78
CA THR A 229 0.55 26.54 8.92
C THR A 229 1.63 26.74 10.00
N THR A 230 2.74 26.00 9.93
CA THR A 230 3.84 26.07 10.92
C THR A 230 5.04 26.88 10.40
N GLN A 231 5.05 27.25 9.12
CA GLN A 231 6.06 28.15 8.56
C GLN A 231 5.67 29.61 8.86
N LEU A 232 6.50 30.27 9.66
CA LEU A 232 6.42 31.70 9.98
C LEU A 232 7.03 32.54 8.85
#